data_71fac5e09542742c9ce5eb00ae6cc84e
#
_entry.id   71fac5e09542742c9ce5eb00ae6cc84e
#
_cell.length_a   1.000
_cell.length_b   1.000
_cell.length_c   1.000
_cell.angle_alpha   90.00
_cell.angle_beta   90.00
_cell.angle_gamma   90.00
#
_symmetry.space_group_name_H-M   'P 1'
#
loop_
_entity.id
_entity.type
_entity.pdbx_description
1 polymer ?
#
loop_
_entity_poly.entity_id
_entity_poly.type
_entity_poly.pdbx_seq_one_letter_code
_entity_poly.pdbx_strand_id
1 'polypeptide(L)'
;MTQLTSDKANQIIIAALAHSKTEGYPPMGVAVVDAAGQIKAFVREDGATALRFDIAMGKAVAAAGMSCSSRELTELQTKIPVFFATLASSTPQHFIPQTGAVLIKDSDGTILGAVGASGGTGDQDEAICMAGVVATGYTHD
;
A
#
# COMPACT_ATOMS: atom_id res chain seq x y z
N MET A 1 -15.55 17.88 2.89
CA MET A 1 -14.98 16.60 3.35
C MET A 1 -13.90 16.16 2.39
N THR A 2 -12.72 15.87 2.88
CA THR A 2 -11.59 15.47 2.05
C THR A 2 -11.67 13.98 1.73
N GLN A 3 -11.61 13.65 0.45
CA GLN A 3 -11.54 12.27 -0.01
C GLN A 3 -10.32 12.11 -0.91
N LEU A 4 -9.83 10.89 -1.04
CA LEU A 4 -8.76 10.57 -1.96
C LEU A 4 -9.32 10.55 -3.38
N THR A 5 -8.83 11.47 -4.22
CA THR A 5 -9.25 11.53 -5.63
C THR A 5 -8.41 10.58 -6.48
N SER A 6 -8.92 10.22 -7.65
CA SER A 6 -8.16 9.41 -8.60
C SER A 6 -6.91 10.16 -9.09
N ASP A 7 -6.98 11.48 -9.25
CA ASP A 7 -5.81 12.29 -9.61
C ASP A 7 -4.72 12.18 -8.57
N LYS A 8 -5.06 12.32 -7.29
CA LYS A 8 -4.08 12.19 -6.21
C LYS A 8 -3.54 10.77 -6.11
N ALA A 9 -4.40 9.76 -6.28
CA ALA A 9 -3.96 8.38 -6.29
C ALA A 9 -2.92 8.12 -7.40
N ASN A 10 -3.17 8.65 -8.59
CA ASN A 10 -2.23 8.53 -9.71
C ASN A 10 -0.92 9.28 -9.43
N GLN A 11 -0.99 10.47 -8.82
CA GLN A 11 0.20 11.23 -8.45
C GLN A 11 1.07 10.47 -7.43
N ILE A 12 0.44 9.81 -6.47
CA ILE A 12 1.16 8.98 -5.49
C ILE A 12 1.93 7.87 -6.20
N ILE A 13 1.27 7.17 -7.14
CA ILE A 13 1.90 6.08 -7.89
C ILE A 13 3.07 6.60 -8.72
N ILE A 14 2.88 7.70 -9.45
CA ILE A 14 3.93 8.29 -10.28
C ILE A 14 5.16 8.62 -9.42
N ALA A 15 4.96 9.25 -8.27
CA ALA A 15 6.06 9.62 -7.38
C ALA A 15 6.73 8.38 -6.76
N ALA A 16 5.94 7.37 -6.38
CA ALA A 16 6.48 6.11 -5.85
C ALA A 16 7.37 5.41 -6.89
N LEU A 17 6.91 5.30 -8.13
CA LEU A 17 7.67 4.66 -9.19
C LEU A 17 8.89 5.46 -9.59
N ALA A 18 8.83 6.79 -9.55
CA ALA A 18 10.00 7.64 -9.78
C ALA A 18 11.08 7.40 -8.73
N HIS A 19 10.69 7.28 -7.47
CA HIS A 19 11.62 6.95 -6.38
C HIS A 19 12.24 5.58 -6.59
N SER A 20 11.45 4.58 -6.97
CA SER A 20 11.92 3.23 -7.25
C SER A 20 13.00 3.22 -8.33
N LYS A 21 12.80 3.97 -9.41
CA LYS A 21 13.78 4.08 -10.50
C LYS A 21 15.06 4.74 -10.03
N THR A 22 14.95 5.82 -9.27
CA THR A 22 16.12 6.52 -8.73
C THR A 22 16.97 5.61 -7.87
N GLU A 23 16.34 4.76 -7.05
CA GLU A 23 17.03 3.83 -6.18
C GLU A 23 17.50 2.54 -6.89
N GLY A 24 17.08 2.32 -8.12
CA GLY A 24 17.44 1.11 -8.86
C GLY A 24 16.75 -0.16 -8.34
N TYR A 25 15.55 -0.01 -7.79
CA TYR A 25 14.79 -1.16 -7.29
C TYR A 25 14.21 -1.99 -8.43
N PRO A 26 13.84 -3.27 -8.18
CA PRO A 26 13.21 -4.10 -9.20
C PRO A 26 11.88 -3.51 -9.69
N PRO A 27 11.37 -3.98 -10.85
CA PRO A 27 10.05 -3.57 -11.33
C PRO A 27 8.95 -3.83 -10.30
N MET A 28 8.06 -2.87 -10.12
CA MET A 28 7.07 -2.84 -9.06
C MET A 28 5.64 -2.83 -9.60
N GLY A 29 4.72 -3.36 -8.80
CA GLY A 29 3.31 -3.01 -8.89
C GLY A 29 2.95 -2.11 -7.73
N VAL A 30 2.18 -1.05 -7.96
CA VAL A 30 1.77 -0.11 -6.92
C VAL A 30 0.27 0.10 -7.01
N ALA A 31 -0.42 -0.13 -5.91
CA ALA A 31 -1.88 -0.01 -5.80
C ALA A 31 -2.26 1.03 -4.75
N VAL A 32 -3.23 1.86 -5.07
CA VAL A 32 -3.82 2.82 -4.12
C VAL A 32 -5.28 2.47 -3.92
N VAL A 33 -5.68 2.36 -2.66
CA VAL A 33 -7.07 2.11 -2.26
C VAL A 33 -7.59 3.27 -1.43
N ASP A 34 -8.92 3.45 -1.41
CA ASP A 34 -9.56 4.42 -0.53
C ASP A 34 -9.70 3.86 0.90
N ALA A 35 -10.32 4.65 1.78
CA ALA A 35 -10.45 4.26 3.19
C ALA A 35 -11.30 2.98 3.39
N ALA A 36 -12.14 2.63 2.43
CA ALA A 36 -12.93 1.40 2.46
C ALA A 36 -12.20 0.21 1.82
N GLY A 37 -10.96 0.39 1.38
CA GLY A 37 -10.17 -0.65 0.74
C GLY A 37 -10.51 -0.87 -0.72
N GLN A 38 -11.28 0.03 -1.35
CA GLN A 38 -11.62 -0.07 -2.77
C GLN A 38 -10.53 0.56 -3.62
N ILE A 39 -10.23 -0.07 -4.74
CA ILE A 39 -9.15 0.40 -5.62
C ILE A 39 -9.46 1.78 -6.21
N LYS A 40 -8.47 2.65 -6.20
CA LYS A 40 -8.51 3.95 -6.88
C LYS A 40 -7.59 3.97 -8.09
N ALA A 41 -6.43 3.34 -8.00
CA ALA A 41 -5.47 3.30 -9.11
C ALA A 41 -4.48 2.15 -8.91
N PHE A 42 -3.95 1.64 -10.02
CA PHE A 42 -2.90 0.63 -10.00
C PHE A 42 -2.04 0.76 -11.26
N VAL A 43 -0.73 0.60 -11.08
CA VAL A 43 0.21 0.47 -12.20
C VAL A 43 1.12 -0.73 -11.94
N ARG A 44 1.24 -1.60 -12.93
CA ARG A 44 2.26 -2.65 -12.95
C ARG A 44 3.34 -2.23 -13.92
N GLU A 45 4.55 -1.97 -13.43
CA GLU A 45 5.67 -1.63 -14.30
C GLU A 45 5.99 -2.76 -15.27
N ASP A 46 6.54 -2.39 -16.42
CA ASP A 46 7.06 -3.38 -17.37
C ASP A 46 8.12 -4.24 -16.67
N GLY A 47 8.01 -5.54 -16.86
CA GLY A 47 8.91 -6.50 -16.22
C GLY A 47 8.45 -7.00 -14.86
N ALA A 48 7.48 -6.37 -14.23
CA ALA A 48 6.92 -6.88 -12.98
C ALA A 48 5.99 -8.07 -13.26
N THR A 49 6.03 -9.08 -12.39
CA THR A 49 5.24 -10.30 -12.59
C THR A 49 3.74 -10.05 -12.31
N ALA A 50 2.90 -10.94 -12.82
CA ALA A 50 1.44 -10.78 -12.76
C ALA A 50 0.90 -10.70 -11.33
N LEU A 51 1.47 -11.43 -10.38
CA LEU A 51 1.00 -11.44 -8.99
C LEU A 51 1.29 -10.14 -8.24
N ARG A 52 2.04 -9.21 -8.83
CA ARG A 52 2.33 -7.93 -8.18
C ARG A 52 1.06 -7.13 -7.89
N PHE A 53 0.04 -7.26 -8.75
CA PHE A 53 -1.26 -6.64 -8.46
C PHE A 53 -1.87 -7.23 -7.18
N ASP A 54 -1.98 -8.55 -7.11
CA ASP A 54 -2.63 -9.22 -5.97
C ASP A 54 -1.92 -8.90 -4.65
N ILE A 55 -0.59 -8.92 -4.67
CA ILE A 55 0.21 -8.67 -3.47
C ILE A 55 0.12 -7.19 -3.06
N ALA A 56 0.30 -6.28 -4.00
CA ALA A 56 0.22 -4.84 -3.71
C ALA A 56 -1.17 -4.45 -3.19
N MET A 57 -2.22 -4.95 -3.84
CA MET A 57 -3.60 -4.75 -3.40
C MET A 57 -3.82 -5.32 -2.00
N GLY A 58 -3.37 -6.56 -1.77
CA GLY A 58 -3.55 -7.21 -0.48
C GLY A 58 -2.88 -6.45 0.66
N LYS A 59 -1.70 -5.89 0.42
CA LYS A 59 -1.01 -5.05 1.40
C LYS A 59 -1.77 -3.76 1.67
N ALA A 60 -2.24 -3.08 0.61
CA ALA A 60 -2.99 -1.83 0.75
C ALA A 60 -4.33 -2.07 1.46
N VAL A 61 -5.06 -3.13 1.08
CA VAL A 61 -6.34 -3.49 1.70
C VAL A 61 -6.15 -3.81 3.18
N ALA A 62 -5.09 -4.54 3.53
CA ALA A 62 -4.82 -4.87 4.93
C ALA A 62 -4.55 -3.60 5.75
N ALA A 63 -3.75 -2.68 5.22
CA ALA A 63 -3.44 -1.43 5.92
C ALA A 63 -4.70 -0.57 6.09
N ALA A 64 -5.47 -0.36 5.04
CA ALA A 64 -6.71 0.43 5.10
C ALA A 64 -7.73 -0.21 6.04
N GLY A 65 -7.91 -1.52 5.94
CA GLY A 65 -8.90 -2.25 6.74
C GLY A 65 -8.58 -2.31 8.22
N MET A 66 -7.30 -2.32 8.57
CA MET A 66 -6.85 -2.37 9.96
C MET A 66 -6.44 -0.99 10.49
N SER A 67 -6.49 0.04 9.64
CA SER A 67 -6.14 1.43 9.99
C SER A 67 -4.72 1.58 10.55
N CYS A 68 -3.79 0.83 10.00
CA CYS A 68 -2.38 0.92 10.40
C CYS A 68 -1.47 0.47 9.25
N SER A 69 -0.19 0.79 9.35
CA SER A 69 0.78 0.38 8.34
C SER A 69 0.91 -1.14 8.27
N SER A 70 1.28 -1.65 7.11
CA SER A 70 1.49 -3.09 6.97
C SER A 70 2.72 -3.57 7.74
N ARG A 71 3.66 -2.68 8.09
CA ARG A 71 4.79 -3.02 8.98
C ARG A 71 4.29 -3.42 10.36
N GLU A 72 3.35 -2.66 10.94
CA GLU A 72 2.71 -3.03 12.21
C GLU A 72 1.98 -4.37 12.09
N LEU A 73 1.31 -4.60 10.97
CA LEU A 73 0.59 -5.85 10.75
C LEU A 73 1.55 -7.04 10.65
N THR A 74 2.72 -6.85 10.01
CA THR A 74 3.74 -7.88 9.95
C THR A 74 4.20 -8.30 11.34
N GLU A 75 4.40 -7.33 12.23
CA GLU A 75 4.78 -7.60 13.61
C GLU A 75 3.65 -8.28 14.38
N LEU A 76 2.44 -7.78 14.21
CA LEU A 76 1.27 -8.29 14.95
C LEU A 76 0.93 -9.72 14.55
N GLN A 77 1.00 -10.06 13.26
CA GLN A 77 0.71 -11.43 12.81
C GLN A 77 1.72 -12.44 13.35
N THR A 78 2.93 -12.02 13.65
CA THR A 78 3.93 -12.87 14.28
C THR A 78 3.47 -13.29 15.67
N LYS A 79 2.76 -12.40 16.36
CA LYS A 79 2.26 -12.65 17.73
C LYS A 79 0.96 -13.43 17.75
N ILE A 80 0.07 -13.22 16.78
CA ILE A 80 -1.25 -13.85 16.73
C ILE A 80 -1.53 -14.40 15.32
N PRO A 81 -0.74 -15.41 14.87
CA PRO A 81 -0.81 -15.89 13.48
C PRO A 81 -2.15 -16.56 13.13
N VAL A 82 -2.79 -17.25 14.06
CA VAL A 82 -4.06 -17.92 13.80
C VAL A 82 -5.15 -16.92 13.50
N PHE A 83 -5.20 -15.80 14.24
CA PHE A 83 -6.16 -14.74 13.99
C PHE A 83 -6.01 -14.19 12.57
N PHE A 84 -4.79 -13.88 12.16
CA PHE A 84 -4.54 -13.31 10.83
C PHE A 84 -4.81 -14.30 9.71
N ALA A 85 -4.53 -15.59 9.90
CA ALA A 85 -4.88 -16.62 8.93
C ALA A 85 -6.41 -16.73 8.77
N THR A 86 -7.15 -16.67 9.89
CA THR A 86 -8.60 -16.70 9.88
C THR A 86 -9.17 -15.46 9.19
N LEU A 87 -8.63 -14.28 9.51
CA LEU A 87 -9.06 -13.03 8.92
C LEU A 87 -8.85 -13.03 7.40
N ALA A 88 -7.67 -13.47 6.95
CA ALA A 88 -7.34 -13.53 5.54
C ALA A 88 -8.29 -14.44 4.75
N SER A 89 -8.70 -15.57 5.34
CA SER A 89 -9.64 -16.49 4.67
C SER A 89 -11.09 -16.03 4.76
N SER A 90 -11.41 -15.09 5.63
CA SER A 90 -12.77 -14.59 5.85
C SER A 90 -13.10 -13.32 5.07
N THR A 91 -12.08 -12.57 4.63
CA THR A 91 -12.30 -11.33 3.88
C THR A 91 -12.56 -11.64 2.41
N PRO A 92 -13.47 -10.90 1.76
CA PRO A 92 -13.75 -11.12 0.34
C PRO A 92 -12.66 -10.59 -0.58
N GLN A 93 -11.77 -9.73 -0.07
CA GLN A 93 -10.67 -9.11 -0.82
C GLN A 93 -9.35 -9.79 -0.47
N HIS A 94 -8.34 -9.55 -1.28
CA HIS A 94 -6.98 -9.94 -0.92
C HIS A 94 -6.59 -9.25 0.39
N PHE A 95 -5.93 -9.98 1.26
CA PHE A 95 -5.50 -9.47 2.56
C PHE A 95 -4.11 -10.02 2.85
N ILE A 96 -3.10 -9.17 2.72
CA ILE A 96 -1.70 -9.58 2.89
C ILE A 96 -1.04 -8.65 3.92
N PRO A 97 -1.00 -9.07 5.20
CA PRO A 97 -0.44 -8.24 6.27
C PRO A 97 1.09 -8.32 6.30
N GLN A 98 1.72 -7.93 5.19
CA GLN A 98 3.18 -7.94 5.02
C GLN A 98 3.67 -6.52 4.77
N THR A 99 4.90 -6.23 5.20
CA THR A 99 5.52 -4.90 5.02
C THR A 99 5.54 -4.51 3.55
N GLY A 100 5.15 -3.27 3.27
CA GLY A 100 5.13 -2.72 1.91
C GLY A 100 3.91 -1.88 1.59
N ALA A 101 3.12 -1.50 2.61
CA ALA A 101 2.02 -0.54 2.45
C ALA A 101 2.03 0.45 3.60
N VAL A 102 1.60 1.67 3.32
CA VAL A 102 1.45 2.73 4.31
C VAL A 102 0.10 3.41 4.14
N LEU A 103 -0.37 4.06 5.19
CA LEU A 103 -1.60 4.84 5.14
C LEU A 103 -1.38 6.14 4.38
N ILE A 104 -2.47 6.68 3.85
CA ILE A 104 -2.50 8.02 3.25
C ILE A 104 -3.38 8.86 4.16
N LYS A 105 -2.80 9.87 4.78
CA LYS A 105 -3.50 10.74 5.74
C LYS A 105 -3.46 12.18 5.30
N ASP A 106 -4.55 12.90 5.55
CA ASP A 106 -4.57 14.34 5.33
C ASP A 106 -3.91 15.09 6.51
N SER A 107 -3.94 16.42 6.46
CA SER A 107 -3.31 17.26 7.48
C SER A 107 -3.93 17.09 8.86
N ASP A 108 -5.17 16.63 8.94
CA ASP A 108 -5.87 16.41 10.22
C ASP A 108 -5.60 15.00 10.77
N GLY A 109 -4.83 14.19 10.06
CA GLY A 109 -4.60 12.80 10.44
C GLY A 109 -5.72 11.85 10.03
N THR A 110 -6.71 12.34 9.28
CA THR A 110 -7.79 11.49 8.76
C THR A 110 -7.24 10.54 7.72
N ILE A 111 -7.55 9.26 7.86
CA ILE A 111 -7.13 8.23 6.91
C ILE A 111 -7.98 8.35 5.65
N LEU A 112 -7.33 8.62 4.52
CA LEU A 112 -7.98 8.72 3.22
C LEU A 112 -7.91 7.42 2.43
N GLY A 113 -6.96 6.57 2.76
CA GLY A 113 -6.72 5.31 2.09
C GLY A 113 -5.37 4.75 2.43
N ALA A 114 -4.86 3.90 1.54
CA ALA A 114 -3.54 3.30 1.68
C ALA A 114 -2.90 3.07 0.32
N VAL A 115 -1.59 3.01 0.29
CA VAL A 115 -0.83 2.63 -0.91
C VAL A 115 0.05 1.43 -0.57
N GLY A 116 0.04 0.44 -1.44
CA GLY A 116 0.83 -0.78 -1.30
C GLY A 116 1.65 -1.04 -2.55
N ALA A 117 2.80 -1.66 -2.36
CA ALA A 117 3.70 -1.99 -3.45
C ALA A 117 4.21 -3.42 -3.31
N SER A 118 4.59 -4.00 -4.44
CA SER A 118 5.20 -5.33 -4.50
C SER A 118 6.16 -5.42 -5.68
N GLY A 119 7.34 -5.95 -5.44
CA GLY A 119 8.35 -6.16 -6.46
C GLY A 119 9.76 -6.21 -5.89
N GLY A 120 10.03 -5.46 -4.83
CA GLY A 120 11.29 -5.49 -4.10
C GLY A 120 11.19 -6.25 -2.79
N THR A 121 12.07 -5.92 -1.86
CA THR A 121 11.93 -6.36 -0.46
C THR A 121 10.78 -5.57 0.19
N GLY A 122 10.29 -6.05 1.33
CA GLY A 122 9.27 -5.31 2.07
C GLY A 122 9.70 -3.88 2.38
N ASP A 123 10.95 -3.68 2.77
CA ASP A 123 11.48 -2.35 3.07
C ASP A 123 11.53 -1.46 1.82
N GLN A 124 11.92 -2.01 0.67
CA GLN A 124 11.93 -1.27 -0.59
C GLN A 124 10.52 -0.90 -1.02
N ASP A 125 9.60 -1.84 -0.92
CA ASP A 125 8.19 -1.61 -1.25
C ASP A 125 7.60 -0.50 -0.37
N GLU A 126 7.88 -0.53 0.93
CA GLU A 126 7.43 0.49 1.88
C GLU A 126 8.04 1.86 1.56
N ALA A 127 9.34 1.88 1.26
CA ALA A 127 10.07 3.14 0.99
C ALA A 127 9.46 3.91 -0.18
N ILE A 128 9.10 3.22 -1.26
CA ILE A 128 8.51 3.91 -2.41
C ILE A 128 7.10 4.40 -2.11
N CYS A 129 6.34 3.67 -1.30
CA CYS A 129 5.02 4.10 -0.86
C CYS A 129 5.11 5.38 -0.01
N MET A 130 6.04 5.42 0.94
CA MET A 130 6.28 6.62 1.76
C MET A 130 6.65 7.81 0.89
N ALA A 131 7.57 7.62 -0.06
CA ALA A 131 7.99 8.68 -0.97
C ALA A 131 6.82 9.22 -1.79
N GLY A 132 5.96 8.35 -2.29
CA GLY A 132 4.79 8.74 -3.07
C GLY A 132 3.81 9.58 -2.26
N VAL A 133 3.54 9.17 -1.03
CA VAL A 133 2.63 9.88 -0.13
C VAL A 133 3.16 11.28 0.19
N VAL A 134 4.42 11.36 0.59
CA VAL A 134 5.04 12.64 0.97
C VAL A 134 5.11 13.61 -0.22
N ALA A 135 5.47 13.11 -1.39
CA ALA A 135 5.59 13.94 -2.60
C ALA A 135 4.26 14.59 -3.01
N THR A 136 3.14 14.02 -2.61
CA THR A 136 1.80 14.56 -2.96
C THR A 136 1.20 15.43 -1.85
N GLY A 137 1.96 15.70 -0.78
CA GLY A 137 1.55 16.59 0.30
C GLY A 137 0.79 15.91 1.42
N TYR A 138 0.66 14.59 1.40
CA TYR A 138 0.03 13.83 2.47
C TYR A 138 1.07 13.34 3.48
N THR A 139 0.58 12.81 4.59
CA THR A 139 1.42 12.12 5.56
C THR A 139 1.05 10.62 5.56
N HIS A 140 1.98 9.80 5.98
CA HIS A 140 1.72 8.40 6.26
C HIS A 140 1.78 8.18 7.77
N ASP A 141 1.57 6.99 8.23
CA ASP A 141 1.57 6.61 9.64
C ASP A 141 2.87 6.83 10.39
#